data_6ecd55937ac3bc2519d619c64f480e7a
#
_entry.id   6ecd55937ac3bc2519d619c64f480e7a
#
_cell.length_a   1.000
_cell.length_b   1.000
_cell.length_c   1.000
_cell.angle_alpha   90.00
_cell.angle_beta   90.00
_cell.angle_gamma   90.00
#
_symmetry.space_group_name_H-M   'P 1'
#
loop_
_entity.id
_entity.type
_entity.pdbx_description
1 polymer ?
#
loop_
_entity_poly.entity_id
_entity_poly.type
_entity_poly.pdbx_seq_one_letter_code
_entity_poly.pdbx_strand_id
1 'polypeptide(L)'
;IQMILPNAKIIDARRHPMACCFSGFQQLFFEGQEFTYGLDEVGTYYRNYVDLMDHWDKVLPGKVLSVQYEEVVADLETQVRRILDYCGLPFEEACINFHKNERSVRTPSAEQVRQPIYTSGLEQWKHFESSLNPLKEALGPVLDRYPIT
;
A
#
# COMPACT_ATOMS: atom_id res chain seq x y z
N ILE A 1 -17.32 -6.19 7.27
CA ILE A 1 -17.57 -6.36 5.82
C ILE A 1 -18.18 -7.73 5.56
N GLN A 2 -17.57 -8.84 5.98
CA GLN A 2 -18.02 -10.22 5.68
C GLN A 2 -19.46 -10.54 6.12
N MET A 3 -19.94 -9.96 7.23
CA MET A 3 -21.32 -10.17 7.70
C MET A 3 -22.34 -9.46 6.81
N ILE A 4 -22.00 -8.34 6.22
CA ILE A 4 -22.90 -7.49 5.41
C ILE A 4 -22.74 -7.83 3.92
N LEU A 5 -21.53 -8.11 3.50
CA LEU A 5 -21.14 -8.39 2.12
C LEU A 5 -20.31 -9.69 2.05
N PRO A 6 -20.95 -10.87 2.22
CA PRO A 6 -20.23 -12.15 2.37
C PRO A 6 -19.42 -12.55 1.12
N ASN A 7 -19.79 -12.01 -0.04
CA ASN A 7 -19.12 -12.27 -1.32
C ASN A 7 -18.10 -11.19 -1.71
N ALA A 8 -17.90 -10.15 -0.87
CA ALA A 8 -16.93 -9.11 -1.15
C ALA A 8 -15.51 -9.67 -1.16
N LYS A 9 -14.76 -9.32 -2.19
CA LYS A 9 -13.32 -9.56 -2.28
C LYS A 9 -12.59 -8.43 -1.56
N ILE A 10 -11.65 -8.77 -0.69
CA ILE A 10 -10.88 -7.81 0.09
C ILE A 10 -9.44 -7.88 -0.39
N ILE A 11 -8.90 -6.74 -0.81
CA ILE A 11 -7.51 -6.60 -1.23
C ILE A 11 -6.82 -5.68 -0.22
N ASP A 12 -5.72 -6.17 0.36
CA ASP A 12 -4.83 -5.42 1.23
C ASP A 12 -3.62 -4.97 0.42
N ALA A 13 -3.63 -3.70 -0.03
CA ALA A 13 -2.55 -3.11 -0.80
C ALA A 13 -1.48 -2.56 0.15
N ARG A 14 -0.37 -3.28 0.27
CA ARG A 14 0.76 -2.93 1.13
C ARG A 14 1.90 -2.28 0.35
N ARG A 15 2.69 -1.52 1.08
CA ARG A 15 3.94 -0.96 0.64
C ARG A 15 4.97 -1.08 1.76
N HIS A 16 6.26 -1.05 1.43
CA HIS A 16 7.33 -1.03 2.43
C HIS A 16 7.04 -0.02 3.54
N PRO A 17 7.08 -0.41 4.83
CA PRO A 17 6.61 0.42 5.95
C PRO A 17 7.26 1.80 5.97
N MET A 18 8.59 1.89 5.80
CA MET A 18 9.30 3.18 5.74
C MET A 18 8.80 4.05 4.58
N ALA A 19 8.64 3.46 3.39
CA ALA A 19 8.19 4.21 2.21
C ALA A 19 6.72 4.66 2.34
N CYS A 20 5.86 3.81 2.91
CA CYS A 20 4.45 4.12 3.15
C CYS A 20 4.29 5.25 4.17
N CYS A 21 4.89 5.09 5.35
CA CYS A 21 4.78 6.06 6.44
C CYS A 21 5.42 7.40 6.08
N PHE A 22 6.60 7.38 5.45
CA PHE A 22 7.26 8.62 5.01
C PHE A 22 6.45 9.35 3.96
N SER A 23 5.86 8.64 3.00
CA SER A 23 4.97 9.24 1.99
C SER A 23 3.72 9.87 2.63
N GLY A 24 3.14 9.23 3.65
CA GLY A 24 2.03 9.78 4.43
C GLY A 24 2.44 11.03 5.22
N PHE A 25 3.60 10.99 5.89
CA PHE A 25 4.15 12.11 6.66
C PHE A 25 4.42 13.35 5.79
N GLN A 26 4.87 13.17 4.56
CA GLN A 26 5.11 14.28 3.63
C GLN A 26 3.82 14.91 3.08
N GLN A 27 2.68 14.20 3.19
CA GLN A 27 1.42 14.64 2.62
C GLN A 27 0.61 15.46 3.64
N LEU A 28 0.30 16.70 3.29
CA LEU A 28 -0.67 17.48 4.07
C LEU A 28 -2.09 16.99 3.71
N PHE A 29 -2.69 16.22 4.60
CA PHE A 29 -4.08 15.81 4.48
C PHE A 29 -5.00 16.91 5.03
N PHE A 30 -6.16 17.07 4.39
CA PHE A 30 -7.09 18.12 4.78
C PHE A 30 -7.83 17.80 6.09
N GLU A 31 -8.25 16.54 6.26
CA GLU A 31 -8.96 16.03 7.46
C GLU A 31 -8.73 14.53 7.65
N GLY A 32 -8.81 14.07 8.91
CA GLY A 32 -8.97 12.64 9.26
C GLY A 32 -7.71 11.79 9.20
N GLN A 33 -6.54 12.42 9.05
CA GLN A 33 -5.25 11.72 8.96
C GLN A 33 -4.22 12.32 9.92
N GLU A 34 -4.64 12.76 11.09
CA GLU A 34 -3.80 13.47 12.07
C GLU A 34 -2.60 12.64 12.53
N PHE A 35 -2.73 11.32 12.55
CA PHE A 35 -1.63 10.39 12.87
C PHE A 35 -0.47 10.45 11.86
N THR A 36 -0.63 11.08 10.70
CA THR A 36 0.46 11.23 9.72
C THR A 36 1.38 12.41 10.01
N TYR A 37 1.03 13.29 10.96
CA TYR A 37 1.82 14.48 11.29
C TYR A 37 2.99 14.22 12.23
N GLY A 38 3.09 13.03 12.85
CA GLY A 38 4.22 12.59 13.64
C GLY A 38 4.79 11.26 13.13
N LEU A 39 6.12 11.13 13.19
CA LEU A 39 6.83 9.93 12.71
C LEU A 39 6.56 8.70 13.58
N ASP A 40 6.42 8.89 14.87
CA ASP A 40 6.10 7.86 15.85
C ASP A 40 4.62 7.46 15.79
N GLU A 41 3.73 8.41 15.60
CA GLU A 41 2.30 8.15 15.44
C GLU A 41 2.01 7.36 14.17
N VAL A 42 2.55 7.77 13.02
CA VAL A 42 2.33 7.05 11.76
C VAL A 42 2.97 5.67 11.78
N GLY A 43 4.14 5.51 12.42
CA GLY A 43 4.80 4.22 12.61
C GLY A 43 3.99 3.28 13.50
N THR A 44 3.47 3.80 14.62
CA THR A 44 2.59 3.05 15.53
C THR A 44 1.29 2.65 14.84
N TYR A 45 0.69 3.55 14.07
CA TYR A 45 -0.52 3.25 13.30
C TYR A 45 -0.28 2.12 12.29
N TYR A 46 0.84 2.18 11.56
CA TYR A 46 1.19 1.15 10.58
C TYR A 46 1.44 -0.21 11.26
N ARG A 47 2.13 -0.24 12.40
CA ARG A 47 2.33 -1.47 13.18
C ARG A 47 1.01 -2.09 13.61
N ASN A 48 0.11 -1.30 14.18
CA ASN A 48 -1.22 -1.76 14.59
C ASN A 48 -2.05 -2.29 13.42
N TYR A 49 -1.92 -1.66 12.25
CA TYR A 49 -2.54 -2.16 11.02
C TYR A 49 -1.99 -3.54 10.64
N VAL A 50 -0.68 -3.76 10.67
CA VAL A 50 -0.07 -5.07 10.36
C VAL A 50 -0.55 -6.13 11.34
N ASP A 51 -0.57 -5.83 12.65
CA ASP A 51 -1.08 -6.75 13.68
C ASP A 51 -2.55 -7.11 13.43
N LEU A 52 -3.37 -6.14 13.02
CA LEU A 52 -4.76 -6.38 12.67
C LEU A 52 -4.90 -7.29 11.44
N MET A 53 -4.09 -7.08 10.42
CA MET A 53 -4.11 -7.93 9.22
C MET A 53 -3.65 -9.36 9.52
N ASP A 54 -2.65 -9.53 10.38
CA ASP A 54 -2.23 -10.85 10.88
C ASP A 54 -3.35 -11.56 11.66
N HIS A 55 -4.13 -10.81 12.42
CA HIS A 55 -5.30 -11.35 13.08
C HIS A 55 -6.34 -11.85 12.05
N TRP A 56 -6.63 -11.05 11.02
CA TRP A 56 -7.57 -11.45 9.97
C TRP A 56 -7.10 -12.67 9.18
N ASP A 57 -5.82 -12.80 8.91
CA ASP A 57 -5.26 -13.99 8.26
C ASP A 57 -5.47 -15.27 9.10
N LYS A 58 -5.41 -15.14 10.42
CA LYS A 58 -5.63 -16.28 11.34
C LYS A 58 -7.11 -16.67 11.45
N VAL A 59 -8.02 -15.69 11.55
CA VAL A 59 -9.44 -15.96 11.81
C VAL A 59 -10.28 -16.11 10.55
N LEU A 60 -9.81 -15.57 9.43
CA LEU A 60 -10.46 -15.61 8.11
C LEU A 60 -9.45 -15.97 7.01
N PRO A 61 -8.83 -17.16 7.06
CA PRO A 61 -7.76 -17.52 6.14
C PRO A 61 -8.23 -17.45 4.68
N GLY A 62 -7.41 -16.85 3.82
CA GLY A 62 -7.67 -16.71 2.38
C GLY A 62 -8.79 -15.74 2.01
N LYS A 63 -9.33 -14.95 2.95
CA LYS A 63 -10.36 -13.95 2.69
C LYS A 63 -9.81 -12.59 2.25
N VAL A 64 -8.54 -12.35 2.51
CA VAL A 64 -7.86 -11.11 2.13
C VAL A 64 -6.70 -11.44 1.19
N LEU A 65 -6.65 -10.82 0.04
CA LEU A 65 -5.50 -10.89 -0.86
C LEU A 65 -4.50 -9.80 -0.49
N SER A 66 -3.33 -10.18 0.00
CA SER A 66 -2.24 -9.22 0.20
C SER A 66 -1.50 -8.97 -1.12
N VAL A 67 -1.32 -7.70 -1.45
CA VAL A 67 -0.65 -7.21 -2.67
C VAL A 67 0.45 -6.24 -2.26
N GLN A 68 1.69 -6.59 -2.53
CA GLN A 68 2.84 -5.73 -2.28
C GLN A 68 3.07 -4.79 -3.46
N TYR A 69 3.13 -3.50 -3.20
CA TYR A 69 3.35 -2.47 -4.22
C TYR A 69 4.67 -2.68 -4.97
N GLU A 70 5.71 -3.09 -4.27
CA GLU A 70 7.02 -3.39 -4.83
C GLU A 70 6.94 -4.51 -5.88
N GLU A 71 6.18 -5.56 -5.62
CA GLU A 71 5.94 -6.64 -6.58
C GLU A 71 5.14 -6.16 -7.79
N VAL A 72 4.15 -5.28 -7.57
CA VAL A 72 3.37 -4.68 -8.65
C VAL A 72 4.24 -3.83 -9.56
N VAL A 73 5.19 -3.08 -8.97
CA VAL A 73 6.15 -2.26 -9.74
C VAL A 73 7.14 -3.14 -10.50
N ALA A 74 7.58 -4.25 -9.91
CA ALA A 74 8.55 -5.16 -10.53
C ALA A 74 7.93 -5.96 -11.69
N ASP A 75 6.68 -6.42 -11.54
CA ASP A 75 5.96 -7.21 -12.55
C ASP A 75 4.46 -6.89 -12.52
N LEU A 76 4.10 -5.80 -13.19
CA LEU A 76 2.74 -5.28 -13.24
C LEU A 76 1.75 -6.31 -13.80
N GLU A 77 2.11 -6.97 -14.90
CA GLU A 77 1.17 -7.87 -15.58
C GLU A 77 0.82 -9.08 -14.72
N THR A 78 1.82 -9.75 -14.16
CA THR A 78 1.61 -10.92 -13.29
C THR A 78 0.76 -10.54 -12.06
N GLN A 79 1.02 -9.41 -11.44
CA GLN A 79 0.27 -8.98 -10.27
C GLN A 79 -1.17 -8.57 -10.62
N VAL A 80 -1.38 -7.90 -11.75
CA VAL A 80 -2.74 -7.56 -12.23
C VAL A 80 -3.52 -8.84 -12.52
N ARG A 81 -2.93 -9.83 -13.19
CA ARG A 81 -3.59 -11.13 -13.45
C ARG A 81 -3.98 -11.83 -12.14
N ARG A 82 -3.09 -11.86 -11.15
CA ARG A 82 -3.35 -12.41 -9.81
C ARG A 82 -4.53 -11.73 -9.10
N ILE A 83 -4.59 -10.41 -9.18
CA ILE A 83 -5.68 -9.62 -8.59
C ILE A 83 -7.01 -9.90 -9.29
N LEU A 84 -7.01 -9.91 -10.63
CA LEU A 84 -8.21 -10.16 -11.41
C LEU A 84 -8.73 -11.59 -11.19
N ASP A 85 -7.84 -12.58 -11.15
CA ASP A 85 -8.21 -13.98 -10.85
C ASP A 85 -8.86 -14.09 -9.47
N TYR A 86 -8.26 -13.48 -8.44
CA TYR A 86 -8.86 -13.43 -7.10
C TYR A 86 -10.25 -12.77 -7.11
N CYS A 87 -10.46 -11.75 -7.93
CA CYS A 87 -11.73 -11.07 -8.08
C CYS A 87 -12.75 -11.85 -8.92
N GLY A 88 -12.30 -12.87 -9.66
CA GLY A 88 -13.14 -13.61 -10.62
C GLY A 88 -13.44 -12.80 -11.87
N LEU A 89 -12.53 -11.91 -12.28
CA LEU A 89 -12.65 -11.04 -13.45
C LEU A 89 -11.70 -11.46 -14.57
N PRO A 90 -12.12 -11.35 -15.84
CA PRO A 90 -11.22 -11.60 -16.96
C PRO A 90 -10.11 -10.55 -17.03
N PHE A 91 -8.96 -10.95 -17.57
CA PHE A 91 -7.88 -10.02 -17.84
C PHE A 91 -8.22 -9.11 -19.03
N GLU A 92 -7.93 -7.82 -18.87
CA GLU A 92 -8.02 -6.81 -19.94
C GLU A 92 -6.72 -6.00 -19.99
N GLU A 93 -6.20 -5.75 -21.19
CA GLU A 93 -5.00 -4.92 -21.40
C GLU A 93 -5.15 -3.49 -20.86
N ALA A 94 -6.37 -2.98 -20.80
CA ALA A 94 -6.66 -1.69 -20.20
C ALA A 94 -6.21 -1.58 -18.74
N CYS A 95 -6.16 -2.69 -18.00
CA CYS A 95 -5.69 -2.73 -16.61
C CYS A 95 -4.19 -2.46 -16.51
N ILE A 96 -3.39 -2.85 -17.51
CA ILE A 96 -1.96 -2.56 -17.57
C ILE A 96 -1.72 -1.14 -18.12
N ASN A 97 -2.54 -0.73 -19.08
CA ASN A 97 -2.46 0.59 -19.71
C ASN A 97 -3.28 1.65 -18.96
N PHE A 98 -3.41 1.54 -17.64
CA PHE A 98 -4.25 2.40 -16.79
C PHE A 98 -3.98 3.90 -16.97
N HIS A 99 -2.73 4.28 -17.27
CA HIS A 99 -2.30 5.66 -17.49
C HIS A 99 -2.91 6.31 -18.73
N LYS A 100 -3.43 5.50 -19.67
CA LYS A 100 -4.14 5.97 -20.89
C LYS A 100 -5.63 6.25 -20.62
N ASN A 101 -6.13 5.91 -19.43
CA ASN A 101 -7.54 6.10 -19.11
C ASN A 101 -7.82 7.60 -18.85
N GLU A 102 -8.82 8.15 -19.53
CA GLU A 102 -9.20 9.57 -19.43
C GLU A 102 -10.19 9.87 -18.29
N ARG A 103 -10.59 8.86 -17.51
CA ARG A 103 -11.49 9.06 -16.38
C ARG A 103 -10.92 10.09 -15.40
N SER A 104 -11.78 11.02 -14.96
CA SER A 104 -11.40 12.03 -13.96
C SER A 104 -10.98 11.38 -12.64
N VAL A 105 -9.80 11.71 -12.16
CA VAL A 105 -9.27 11.31 -10.85
C VAL A 105 -9.19 12.55 -9.97
N ARG A 106 -9.87 12.52 -8.82
CA ARG A 106 -9.98 13.65 -7.89
C ARG A 106 -9.23 13.38 -6.58
N THR A 107 -8.01 12.88 -6.68
CA THR A 107 -7.16 12.59 -5.51
C THR A 107 -5.80 13.25 -5.68
N PRO A 108 -5.00 13.39 -4.61
CA PRO A 108 -3.61 13.89 -4.70
C PRO A 108 -2.74 13.10 -5.70
N SER A 109 -3.12 11.85 -6.02
CA SER A 109 -2.42 11.01 -6.97
C SER A 109 -2.86 11.20 -8.44
N ALA A 110 -3.69 12.22 -8.75
CA ALA A 110 -4.23 12.43 -10.09
C ALA A 110 -3.15 12.52 -11.18
N GLU A 111 -2.03 13.19 -10.90
CA GLU A 111 -0.89 13.29 -11.82
C GLU A 111 -0.14 11.96 -11.97
N GLN A 112 0.02 11.23 -10.86
CA GLN A 112 0.76 9.97 -10.83
C GLN A 112 0.08 8.88 -11.65
N VAL A 113 -1.24 8.77 -11.58
CA VAL A 113 -2.00 7.74 -12.33
C VAL A 113 -2.08 8.00 -13.84
N ARG A 114 -1.62 9.16 -14.31
CA ARG A 114 -1.49 9.50 -15.72
C ARG A 114 -0.15 9.09 -16.34
N GLN A 115 0.74 8.54 -15.54
CA GLN A 115 2.04 8.07 -15.99
C GLN A 115 2.12 6.55 -15.87
N PRO A 116 2.93 5.89 -16.70
CA PRO A 116 3.28 4.49 -16.47
C PRO A 116 3.80 4.28 -15.05
N ILE A 117 3.68 3.06 -14.54
CA ILE A 117 4.19 2.74 -13.20
C ILE A 117 5.70 3.06 -13.13
N TYR A 118 6.14 3.64 -12.03
CA TYR A 118 7.52 4.10 -11.85
C TYR A 118 8.09 3.66 -10.50
N THR A 119 9.41 3.56 -10.43
CA THR A 119 10.15 3.04 -9.26
C THR A 119 10.60 4.12 -8.28
N SER A 120 10.65 5.41 -8.70
CA SER A 120 11.25 6.49 -7.90
C SER A 120 10.64 6.67 -6.50
N GLY A 121 9.37 6.31 -6.34
CA GLY A 121 8.70 6.37 -5.04
C GLY A 121 9.13 5.30 -4.03
N LEU A 122 9.77 4.22 -4.47
CA LEU A 122 10.13 3.09 -3.60
C LEU A 122 11.20 3.46 -2.57
N GLU A 123 12.16 4.28 -2.96
CA GLU A 123 13.39 4.54 -2.21
C GLU A 123 13.54 5.98 -1.71
N GLN A 124 12.59 6.85 -1.99
CA GLN A 124 12.67 8.26 -1.62
C GLN A 124 12.99 8.49 -0.13
N TRP A 125 12.44 7.67 0.76
CA TRP A 125 12.69 7.74 2.20
C TRP A 125 14.18 7.52 2.57
N LYS A 126 14.95 6.78 1.75
CA LYS A 126 16.38 6.52 2.01
C LYS A 126 17.22 7.80 2.03
N HIS A 127 16.83 8.82 1.27
CA HIS A 127 17.51 10.12 1.30
C HIS A 127 17.37 10.86 2.64
N PHE A 128 16.39 10.46 3.47
CA PHE A 128 16.09 11.05 4.78
C PHE A 128 16.32 10.07 5.92
N GLU A 129 16.94 8.93 5.65
CA GLU A 129 17.05 7.80 6.56
C GLU A 129 17.58 8.17 7.95
N SER A 130 18.59 9.05 8.02
CA SER A 130 19.19 9.51 9.28
C SER A 130 18.22 10.28 10.17
N SER A 131 17.19 10.89 9.60
CA SER A 131 16.16 11.66 10.31
C SER A 131 14.92 10.82 10.65
N LEU A 132 14.84 9.58 10.18
CA LEU A 132 13.68 8.71 10.34
C LEU A 132 13.83 7.70 11.50
N ASN A 133 14.75 7.91 12.44
CA ASN A 133 14.92 7.04 13.60
C ASN A 133 13.64 6.89 14.46
N PRO A 134 12.86 7.97 14.75
CA PRO A 134 11.61 7.81 15.49
C PRO A 134 10.61 6.89 14.77
N LEU A 135 10.55 6.97 13.44
CA LEU A 135 9.71 6.09 12.63
C LEU A 135 10.19 4.63 12.70
N LYS A 136 11.50 4.39 12.60
CA LYS A 136 12.07 3.03 12.69
C LYS A 136 11.77 2.39 14.05
N GLU A 137 11.93 3.15 15.12
CA GLU A 137 11.64 2.69 16.49
C GLU A 137 10.15 2.35 16.67
N ALA A 138 9.25 3.21 16.17
CA ALA A 138 7.81 2.99 16.23
C ALA A 138 7.35 1.77 15.42
N LEU A 139 7.92 1.55 14.23
CA LEU A 139 7.64 0.36 13.39
C LEU A 139 8.16 -0.93 14.04
N GLY A 140 9.32 -0.88 14.69
CA GLY A 140 9.89 -2.02 15.41
C GLY A 140 9.99 -3.28 14.56
N PRO A 141 9.53 -4.45 15.08
CA PRO A 141 9.70 -5.76 14.40
C PRO A 141 8.97 -5.88 13.06
N VAL A 142 8.09 -4.93 12.71
CA VAL A 142 7.44 -4.94 11.40
C VAL A 142 8.46 -4.75 10.28
N LEU A 143 9.56 -4.02 10.55
CA LEU A 143 10.63 -3.82 9.55
C LEU A 143 11.34 -5.13 9.18
N ASP A 144 11.48 -6.07 10.11
CA ASP A 144 12.14 -7.36 9.87
C ASP A 144 11.36 -8.24 8.89
N ARG A 145 10.10 -7.93 8.64
CA ARG A 145 9.21 -8.65 7.72
C ARG A 145 9.31 -8.16 6.27
N TYR A 146 9.98 -7.04 6.06
CA TYR A 146 10.14 -6.42 4.74
C TYR A 146 11.63 -6.34 4.42
N PRO A 147 12.13 -7.13 3.47
CA PRO A 147 13.54 -7.08 3.10
C PRO A 147 13.91 -5.66 2.63
N ILE A 148 14.96 -5.12 3.21
CA ILE A 148 15.59 -3.89 2.73
C ILE A 148 16.43 -4.31 1.52
N THR A 149 15.92 -4.09 0.32
CA THR A 149 16.67 -4.28 -0.93
C THR A 149 17.46 -3.03 -1.27
#